data_c7022c5fb9ae3d284b44be51b3e65a48
#
_entry.id   c7022c5fb9ae3d284b44be51b3e65a48
#
_cell.length_a   1.000
_cell.length_b   1.000
_cell.length_c   1.000
_cell.angle_alpha   90.00
_cell.angle_beta   90.00
_cell.angle_gamma   90.00
#
_symmetry.space_group_name_H-M   'P 1'
#
loop_
_entity.id
_entity.type
_entity.pdbx_description
1 polymer ?
#
loop_
_entity_poly.entity_id
_entity_poly.type
_entity_poly.pdbx_seq_one_letter_code
_entity_poly.pdbx_strand_id
1 'polypeptide(L)'
;MDLNALRVFERVAATGSFTATARHFHRAVSSISRQIRGLEEALGQPLLYRHTRAVTLTEAGWRYYEEVREVLERLDAATEALAHPSAEPSGVLRINAPVAFGQHQVVPLLHHFQRRHPGIKAELQFDDRVVDPV
;
A
#
# COMPACT_ATOMS: atom_id res chain seq x y z
N MET A 1 17.14 11.28 2.31
CA MET A 1 15.83 10.61 2.48
C MET A 1 16.07 9.14 2.75
N ASP A 2 15.58 8.64 3.84
CA ASP A 2 15.76 7.24 4.18
C ASP A 2 14.42 6.49 4.26
N LEU A 3 14.50 5.18 4.30
CA LEU A 3 13.32 4.30 4.34
C LEU A 3 12.49 4.52 5.61
N ASN A 4 13.12 4.83 6.74
CA ASN A 4 12.41 5.08 7.99
C ASN A 4 11.51 6.32 7.88
N ALA A 5 11.98 7.36 7.20
CA ALA A 5 11.16 8.55 6.95
C ALA A 5 9.91 8.20 6.13
N LEU A 6 10.05 7.33 5.14
CA LEU A 6 8.93 6.87 4.32
C LEU A 6 7.92 6.05 5.15
N ARG A 7 8.39 5.19 6.04
CA ARG A 7 7.53 4.40 6.93
C ARG A 7 6.78 5.30 7.90
N VAL A 8 7.46 6.29 8.45
CA VAL A 8 6.84 7.26 9.36
C VAL A 8 5.78 8.07 8.62
N PHE A 9 6.10 8.56 7.43
CA PHE A 9 5.14 9.30 6.61
C PHE A 9 3.90 8.46 6.27
N GLU A 10 4.10 7.24 5.84
CA GLU A 10 2.99 6.31 5.53
C GLU A 10 2.08 6.13 6.73
N ARG A 11 2.65 5.97 7.92
CA ARG A 11 1.88 5.76 9.13
C ARG A 11 1.11 7.00 9.57
N VAL A 12 1.73 8.18 9.48
CA VAL A 12 1.04 9.45 9.76
C VAL A 12 -0.11 9.65 8.78
N ALA A 13 0.12 9.38 7.51
CA ALA A 13 -0.90 9.51 6.47
C ALA A 13 -2.08 8.54 6.72
N ALA A 14 -1.80 7.30 7.05
CA ALA A 14 -2.81 6.27 7.28
C ALA A 14 -3.65 6.54 8.53
N THR A 15 -3.02 7.03 9.61
CA THR A 15 -3.70 7.25 10.90
C THR A 15 -4.26 8.65 11.07
N GLY A 16 -3.72 9.62 10.34
CA GLY A 16 -4.04 11.04 10.54
C GLY A 16 -3.57 11.58 11.90
N SER A 17 -2.60 10.93 12.54
CA SER A 17 -2.20 11.25 13.91
C SER A 17 -0.71 11.11 14.14
N PHE A 18 -0.07 12.20 14.55
CA PHE A 18 1.32 12.15 15.01
C PHE A 18 1.47 11.35 16.30
N THR A 19 0.51 11.47 17.21
CA THR A 19 0.53 10.78 18.50
C THR A 19 0.45 9.26 18.32
N ALA A 20 -0.48 8.79 17.48
CA ALA A 20 -0.62 7.36 17.18
C ALA A 20 0.64 6.80 16.51
N THR A 21 1.23 7.56 15.59
CA THR A 21 2.47 7.17 14.91
C THR A 21 3.65 7.09 15.88
N ALA A 22 3.80 8.10 16.74
CA ALA A 22 4.84 8.12 17.77
C ALA A 22 4.74 6.92 18.70
N ARG A 23 3.53 6.57 19.10
CA ARG A 23 3.26 5.39 19.93
C ARG A 23 3.64 4.10 19.21
N HIS A 24 3.29 3.98 17.93
CA HIS A 24 3.61 2.81 17.13
C HIS A 24 5.12 2.57 17.02
N PHE A 25 5.89 3.63 16.82
CA PHE A 25 7.35 3.54 16.67
C PHE A 25 8.12 3.71 17.98
N HIS A 26 7.44 3.85 19.12
CA HIS A 26 8.06 4.07 20.45
C HIS A 26 8.99 5.27 20.43
N ARG A 27 8.53 6.39 19.88
CA ARG A 27 9.30 7.63 19.71
C ARG A 27 8.48 8.82 20.20
N ALA A 28 9.17 9.94 20.48
CA ALA A 28 8.50 11.18 20.82
C ALA A 28 7.81 11.81 19.62
N VAL A 29 6.67 12.46 19.85
CA VAL A 29 5.92 13.17 18.81
C VAL A 29 6.80 14.20 18.08
N SER A 30 7.64 14.93 18.83
CA SER A 30 8.57 15.92 18.26
C SER A 30 9.56 15.28 17.27
N SER A 31 10.01 14.06 17.53
CA SER A 31 10.90 13.30 16.65
C SER A 31 10.18 12.94 15.34
N ILE A 32 8.95 12.47 15.43
CA ILE A 32 8.13 12.14 14.26
C ILE A 32 7.88 13.39 13.40
N SER A 33 7.47 14.48 14.04
CA SER A 33 7.22 15.75 13.33
C SER A 33 8.46 16.28 12.62
N ARG A 34 9.61 16.19 13.27
CA ARG A 34 10.88 16.63 12.69
C ARG A 34 11.29 15.78 11.51
N GLN A 35 11.09 14.48 11.58
CA GLN A 35 11.39 13.56 10.49
C GLN A 35 10.51 13.82 9.26
N ILE A 36 9.22 14.11 9.45
CA ILE A 36 8.32 14.48 8.37
C ILE A 36 8.74 15.81 7.73
N ARG A 37 9.12 16.80 8.54
CA ARG A 37 9.64 18.08 8.00
C ARG A 37 10.90 17.89 7.18
N GLY A 38 11.81 17.05 7.63
CA GLY A 38 13.02 16.71 6.87
C GLY A 38 12.68 16.07 5.52
N LEU A 39 11.67 15.20 5.47
CA LEU A 39 11.19 14.59 4.24
C LEU A 39 10.59 15.64 3.30
N GLU A 40 9.73 16.52 3.82
CA GLU A 40 9.14 17.60 3.04
C GLU A 40 10.19 18.54 2.46
N GLU A 41 11.20 18.89 3.25
CA GLU A 41 12.33 19.71 2.79
C GLU A 41 13.14 19.02 1.69
N ALA A 42 13.42 17.74 1.84
CA ALA A 42 14.14 16.96 0.84
C ALA A 42 13.37 16.86 -0.50
N LEU A 43 12.05 16.78 -0.42
CA LEU A 43 11.18 16.71 -1.60
C LEU A 43 10.82 18.09 -2.17
N GLY A 44 11.01 19.14 -1.38
CA GLY A 44 10.64 20.51 -1.79
C GLY A 44 9.14 20.76 -1.85
N GLN A 45 8.33 19.94 -1.17
CA GLN A 45 6.88 20.01 -1.19
C GLN A 45 6.31 19.72 0.20
N PRO A 46 5.31 20.48 0.65
CA PRO A 46 4.56 20.08 1.84
C PRO A 46 3.67 18.88 1.51
N LEU A 47 3.71 17.87 2.37
CA LEU A 47 2.93 16.65 2.23
C LEU A 47 1.71 16.64 3.14
N LEU A 48 1.77 17.39 4.24
CA LEU A 48 0.74 17.41 5.26
C LEU A 48 0.27 18.84 5.54
N TYR A 49 -1.04 19.00 5.73
CA TYR A 49 -1.59 20.17 6.42
C TYR A 49 -1.60 19.88 7.91
N ARG A 50 -1.00 20.79 8.69
CA ARG A 50 -0.89 20.62 10.14
C ARG A 50 -1.93 21.50 10.82
N HIS A 51 -3.05 20.91 11.16
CA HIS A 51 -4.10 21.55 11.92
C HIS A 51 -3.98 21.19 13.40
N THR A 52 -4.54 22.01 14.27
CA THR A 52 -4.50 21.79 15.72
C THR A 52 -5.18 20.51 16.18
N ARG A 53 -6.11 19.96 15.39
CA ARG A 53 -6.91 18.78 15.77
C ARG A 53 -6.75 17.59 14.85
N ALA A 54 -6.29 17.79 13.64
CA ALA A 54 -6.16 16.70 12.66
C ALA A 54 -5.04 17.00 11.68
N VAL A 55 -4.42 15.93 11.19
CA VAL A 55 -3.42 15.99 10.13
C VAL A 55 -4.07 15.44 8.87
N THR A 56 -4.06 16.22 7.80
CA THR A 56 -4.57 15.80 6.51
C THR A 56 -3.49 15.93 5.45
N LEU A 57 -3.63 15.16 4.37
CA LEU A 57 -2.68 15.17 3.27
C LEU A 57 -2.96 16.34 2.32
N THR A 58 -1.90 16.98 1.81
CA THR A 58 -1.98 17.84 0.66
C THR A 58 -2.22 17.01 -0.60
N GLU A 59 -2.50 17.65 -1.75
CA GLU A 59 -2.59 16.92 -3.00
C GLU A 59 -1.29 16.17 -3.32
N ALA A 60 -0.14 16.83 -3.14
CA ALA A 60 1.16 16.20 -3.29
C ALA A 60 1.35 15.04 -2.30
N GLY A 61 0.88 15.22 -1.06
CA GLY A 61 0.91 14.20 -0.03
C GLY A 61 0.11 12.96 -0.40
N TRP A 62 -1.08 13.14 -0.98
CA TRP A 62 -1.91 12.03 -1.44
C TRP A 62 -1.23 11.21 -2.53
N ARG A 63 -0.68 11.88 -3.54
CA ARG A 63 0.04 11.21 -4.62
C ARG A 63 1.26 10.45 -4.10
N TYR A 64 2.01 11.08 -3.23
CA TYR A 64 3.20 10.47 -2.65
C TYR A 64 2.86 9.30 -1.74
N TYR A 65 1.80 9.43 -0.93
CA TYR A 65 1.32 8.38 -0.05
C TYR A 65 0.95 7.10 -0.82
N GLU A 66 0.22 7.23 -1.92
CA GLU A 66 -0.17 6.09 -2.73
C GLU A 66 1.05 5.34 -3.27
N GLU A 67 2.03 6.06 -3.77
CA GLU A 67 3.28 5.48 -4.29
C GLU A 67 4.12 4.86 -3.17
N VAL A 68 4.30 5.56 -2.08
CA VAL A 68 5.09 5.07 -0.93
C VAL A 68 4.46 3.80 -0.34
N ARG A 69 3.16 3.78 -0.18
CA ARG A 69 2.45 2.61 0.34
C ARG A 69 2.72 1.38 -0.54
N GLU A 70 2.62 1.54 -1.84
CA GLU A 70 2.88 0.46 -2.78
C GLU A 70 4.33 -0.04 -2.71
N VAL A 71 5.28 0.87 -2.65
CA VAL A 71 6.71 0.53 -2.52
C VAL A 71 6.98 -0.22 -1.22
N LEU A 72 6.44 0.25 -0.10
CA LEU A 72 6.62 -0.40 1.20
C LEU A 72 5.97 -1.79 1.24
N GLU A 73 4.79 -1.95 0.66
CA GLU A 73 4.14 -3.25 0.55
C GLU A 73 4.99 -4.23 -0.25
N ARG A 74 5.57 -3.80 -1.35
CA ARG A 74 6.48 -4.61 -2.17
C ARG A 74 7.73 -5.02 -1.41
N LEU A 75 8.31 -4.08 -0.67
CA LEU A 75 9.50 -4.34 0.12
C LEU A 75 9.19 -5.37 1.22
N ASP A 76 8.08 -5.18 1.92
CA ASP A 76 7.66 -6.10 2.98
C ASP A 76 7.36 -7.50 2.43
N ALA A 77 6.74 -7.60 1.27
CA ALA A 77 6.48 -8.86 0.60
C ALA A 77 7.78 -9.58 0.20
N ALA A 78 8.76 -8.83 -0.31
CA ALA A 78 10.07 -9.38 -0.68
C ALA A 78 10.82 -9.90 0.55
N THR A 79 10.75 -9.16 1.65
CA THR A 79 11.37 -9.55 2.93
C THR A 79 10.71 -10.82 3.48
N GLU A 80 9.38 -10.87 3.43
CA GLU A 80 8.61 -12.04 3.90
C GLU A 80 8.92 -13.29 3.06
N ALA A 81 9.08 -13.14 1.74
CA ALA A 81 9.42 -14.24 0.85
C ALA A 81 10.79 -14.85 1.19
N LEU A 82 11.75 -14.02 1.62
CA LEU A 82 13.06 -14.51 2.06
C LEU A 82 12.99 -15.22 3.41
N ALA A 83 12.14 -14.71 4.32
CA ALA A 83 11.97 -15.30 5.64
C ALA A 83 11.24 -16.65 5.57
N HIS A 84 10.33 -16.81 4.60
CA HIS A 84 9.52 -18.02 4.44
C HIS A 84 9.52 -18.51 3.00
N PRO A 85 10.67 -19.00 2.47
CA PRO A 85 10.79 -19.38 1.06
C PRO A 85 9.86 -20.54 0.64
N SER A 86 9.42 -21.36 1.58
CA SER A 86 8.48 -22.45 1.33
C SER A 86 7.01 -22.03 1.41
N ALA A 87 6.73 -20.81 1.82
CA ALA A 87 5.37 -20.31 2.01
C ALA A 87 4.85 -19.52 0.80
N GLU A 88 5.59 -19.51 -0.31
CA GLU A 88 5.12 -18.86 -1.53
C GLU A 88 3.82 -19.50 -2.00
N PRO A 89 2.73 -18.70 -2.15
CA PRO A 89 1.49 -19.25 -2.66
C PRO A 89 1.69 -19.86 -4.04
N SER A 90 1.22 -21.08 -4.23
CA SER A 90 1.22 -21.75 -5.51
C SER A 90 -0.13 -22.40 -5.76
N GLY A 91 -0.47 -22.61 -7.04
CA GLY A 91 -1.71 -23.25 -7.40
C GLY A 91 -2.48 -22.47 -8.48
N VAL A 92 -3.75 -22.81 -8.63
CA VAL A 92 -4.62 -22.19 -9.62
C VAL A 92 -5.73 -21.43 -8.91
N LEU A 93 -5.83 -20.12 -9.20
CA LEU A 93 -6.92 -19.28 -8.75
C LEU A 93 -7.92 -19.16 -9.89
N ARG A 94 -9.16 -19.59 -9.66
CA ARG A 94 -10.23 -19.51 -10.66
C ARG A 94 -11.20 -18.42 -10.29
N ILE A 95 -11.41 -17.48 -11.23
CA ILE A 95 -12.30 -16.35 -11.02
C ILE A 95 -13.31 -16.30 -12.16
N ASN A 96 -14.59 -16.25 -11.79
CA ASN A 96 -15.68 -15.98 -12.72
C ASN A 96 -16.15 -14.54 -12.54
N ALA A 97 -16.24 -13.81 -13.62
CA ALA A 97 -16.66 -12.41 -13.59
C ALA A 97 -17.51 -12.08 -14.83
N PRO A 98 -18.45 -11.11 -14.72
CA PRO A 98 -19.10 -10.55 -15.90
C PRO A 98 -18.08 -9.99 -16.88
N VAL A 99 -18.35 -10.11 -18.19
CA VAL A 99 -17.37 -9.77 -19.24
C VAL A 99 -16.82 -8.36 -19.08
N ALA A 100 -17.70 -7.36 -18.98
CA ALA A 100 -17.26 -5.96 -18.86
C ALA A 100 -16.49 -5.69 -17.57
N PHE A 101 -16.99 -6.17 -16.43
CA PHE A 101 -16.34 -6.03 -15.14
C PHE A 101 -15.00 -6.74 -15.11
N GLY A 102 -14.94 -7.96 -15.65
CA GLY A 102 -13.72 -8.76 -15.69
C GLY A 102 -12.62 -8.07 -16.49
N GLN A 103 -12.94 -7.55 -17.68
CA GLN A 103 -11.97 -6.92 -18.55
C GLN A 103 -11.43 -5.58 -17.98
N HIS A 104 -12.29 -4.77 -17.37
CA HIS A 104 -11.91 -3.43 -16.94
C HIS A 104 -11.39 -3.36 -15.51
N GLN A 105 -11.85 -4.26 -14.64
CA GLN A 105 -11.54 -4.19 -13.20
C GLN A 105 -10.68 -5.36 -12.73
N VAL A 106 -11.01 -6.58 -13.12
CA VAL A 106 -10.40 -7.79 -12.59
C VAL A 106 -9.05 -8.08 -13.25
N VAL A 107 -8.94 -7.92 -14.56
CA VAL A 107 -7.69 -8.23 -15.29
C VAL A 107 -6.50 -7.37 -14.80
N PRO A 108 -6.63 -6.04 -14.68
CA PRO A 108 -5.53 -5.24 -14.14
C PRO A 108 -5.14 -5.64 -12.71
N LEU A 109 -6.13 -5.92 -11.87
CA LEU A 109 -5.91 -6.34 -10.48
C LEU A 109 -5.19 -7.68 -10.40
N LEU A 110 -5.59 -8.65 -11.24
CA LEU A 110 -4.93 -9.96 -11.31
C LEU A 110 -3.52 -9.87 -11.85
N HIS A 111 -3.28 -9.01 -12.82
CA HIS A 111 -1.95 -8.80 -13.36
C HIS A 111 -0.99 -8.31 -12.26
N HIS A 112 -1.46 -7.37 -11.44
CA HIS A 112 -0.72 -6.89 -10.28
C HIS A 112 -0.50 -8.02 -9.26
N PHE A 113 -1.52 -8.81 -8.98
CA PHE A 113 -1.46 -9.94 -8.06
C PHE A 113 -0.46 -11.01 -8.52
N GLN A 114 -0.48 -11.39 -9.80
CA GLN A 114 0.43 -12.39 -10.36
C GLN A 114 1.90 -11.96 -10.33
N ARG A 115 2.15 -10.65 -10.48
CA ARG A 115 3.51 -10.11 -10.35
C ARG A 115 4.05 -10.28 -8.93
N ARG A 116 3.18 -10.25 -7.93
CA ARG A 116 3.54 -10.43 -6.52
C ARG A 116 3.59 -11.91 -6.13
N HIS A 117 2.83 -12.75 -6.82
CA HIS A 117 2.73 -14.18 -6.54
C HIS A 117 2.90 -14.98 -7.83
N PRO A 118 4.14 -15.08 -8.36
CA PRO A 118 4.37 -15.73 -9.67
C PRO A 118 4.07 -17.22 -9.69
N GLY A 119 4.00 -17.88 -8.53
CA GLY A 119 3.64 -19.30 -8.42
C GLY A 119 2.15 -19.59 -8.58
N ILE A 120 1.30 -18.55 -8.63
CA ILE A 120 -0.14 -18.69 -8.79
C ILE A 120 -0.53 -18.43 -10.24
N LYS A 121 -1.22 -19.40 -10.84
CA LYS A 121 -1.86 -19.24 -12.13
C LYS A 121 -3.29 -18.77 -11.91
N ALA A 122 -3.70 -17.73 -12.61
CA ALA A 122 -5.07 -17.26 -12.59
C ALA A 122 -5.80 -17.75 -13.83
N GLU A 123 -6.94 -18.41 -13.63
CA GLU A 123 -7.87 -18.75 -14.68
C GLU A 123 -9.07 -17.82 -14.57
N LEU A 124 -9.30 -17.06 -15.63
CA LEU A 124 -10.41 -16.13 -15.72
C LEU A 124 -11.47 -16.71 -16.65
N GLN A 125 -12.70 -16.73 -16.18
CA GLN A 125 -13.85 -17.03 -16.99
C GLN A 125 -14.78 -15.81 -17.00
N PHE A 126 -14.99 -15.26 -18.19
CA PHE A 126 -15.91 -14.15 -18.40
C PHE A 126 -17.25 -14.71 -18.90
N ASP A 127 -18.27 -14.57 -18.10
CA ASP A 127 -19.59 -15.05 -18.40
C ASP A 127 -20.64 -14.13 -17.79
N ASP A 128 -21.60 -13.70 -18.61
CA ASP A 128 -22.71 -12.85 -18.16
C ASP A 128 -23.86 -13.66 -17.53
N ARG A 129 -23.72 -14.96 -17.43
CA ARG A 129 -24.71 -15.79 -16.74
C ARG A 129 -24.62 -15.64 -15.24
N VAL A 130 -25.76 -15.70 -14.61
CA VAL A 130 -25.82 -15.81 -13.14
C VAL A 130 -25.33 -17.20 -12.76
N VAL A 131 -24.17 -17.25 -12.12
CA VAL A 131 -23.63 -18.51 -11.58
C VAL A 131 -24.01 -18.57 -10.11
N ASP A 132 -24.75 -19.61 -9.73
CA ASP A 132 -25.04 -19.85 -8.32
C ASP A 132 -23.73 -20.15 -7.60
N PRO A 133 -23.41 -19.40 -6.52
CA PRO A 133 -22.26 -19.73 -5.69
C PRO A 133 -22.58 -21.03 -4.94
N VAL A 134 -21.82 -22.04 -5.21
CA VAL A 134 -21.89 -23.31 -4.49
C VAL A 134 -20.92 -23.27 -3.31
#